data_9a22dcba4b1b3e899acc738e702bbf7b
#
_entry.id   9a22dcba4b1b3e899acc738e702bbf7b
#
_cell.length_a   1.000
_cell.length_b   1.000
_cell.length_c   1.000
_cell.angle_alpha   90.00
_cell.angle_beta   90.00
_cell.angle_gamma   90.00
#
_symmetry.space_group_name_H-M   'P 1'
#
loop_
_entity.id
_entity.type
_entity.pdbx_description
1 polymer ?
#
loop_
_entity_poly.entity_id
_entity_poly.type
_entity_poly.pdbx_seq_one_letter_code
_entity_poly.pdbx_strand_id
1 'polypeptide(L)'
;SVKVGGVDVRDIPASELMAQVAFVFQNDRLFKASLLENIRAARPGATRAQVEAAAHAAQCDDIMAKFPDGLDTQVGAKGVYLSGGECQRIALARAILKDAPIVVLDEATAFADPENEALIQRALARLCEGKTVLMIAHRLSTVTGADVICVLDGGRVVERGRHDELVAAGGLYAKMWNDYRTSVTWRIERSGTHAA
;
A
#
# COMPACT_ATOMS: atom_id res chain seq x y z
N SER A 1 18.30 -9.47 -15.17
CA SER A 1 17.00 -9.97 -15.65
C SER A 1 15.98 -9.94 -14.52
N VAL A 2 14.71 -9.70 -14.83
CA VAL A 2 13.57 -9.83 -13.92
C VAL A 2 12.71 -10.98 -14.43
N LYS A 3 12.30 -11.89 -13.53
CA LYS A 3 11.52 -13.07 -13.90
C LYS A 3 10.26 -13.18 -13.04
N VAL A 4 9.17 -13.58 -13.67
CA VAL A 4 7.90 -13.94 -13.02
C VAL A 4 7.60 -15.41 -13.37
N GLY A 5 7.43 -16.26 -12.34
CA GLY A 5 7.24 -17.69 -12.55
C GLY A 5 8.38 -18.38 -13.33
N GLY A 6 9.60 -17.86 -13.24
CA GLY A 6 10.78 -18.39 -13.96
C GLY A 6 10.94 -17.84 -15.39
N VAL A 7 9.95 -17.15 -15.95
CA VAL A 7 9.99 -16.55 -17.29
C VAL A 7 10.45 -15.09 -17.20
N ASP A 8 11.36 -14.66 -18.08
CA ASP A 8 11.80 -13.26 -18.15
C ASP A 8 10.62 -12.36 -18.52
N VAL A 9 10.47 -11.23 -17.84
CA VAL A 9 9.32 -10.33 -18.08
C VAL A 9 9.28 -9.78 -19.51
N ARG A 10 10.40 -9.79 -20.23
CA ARG A 10 10.49 -9.37 -21.64
C ARG A 10 9.85 -10.39 -22.59
N ASP A 11 9.75 -11.64 -22.15
CA ASP A 11 9.19 -12.75 -22.94
C ASP A 11 7.71 -12.99 -22.61
N ILE A 12 7.14 -12.23 -21.66
CA ILE A 12 5.73 -12.33 -21.27
C ILE A 12 4.94 -11.21 -22.00
N PRO A 13 3.82 -11.52 -22.67
CA PRO A 13 2.93 -10.51 -23.23
C PRO A 13 2.51 -9.48 -22.14
N ALA A 14 2.56 -8.19 -22.47
CA ALA A 14 2.31 -7.13 -21.50
C ALA A 14 0.96 -7.27 -20.78
N SER A 15 -0.09 -7.70 -21.49
CA SER A 15 -1.42 -7.93 -20.91
C SER A 15 -1.42 -9.05 -19.87
N GLU A 16 -0.68 -10.14 -20.14
CA GLU A 16 -0.56 -11.27 -19.22
C GLU A 16 0.27 -10.88 -17.99
N LEU A 17 1.39 -10.18 -18.18
CA LEU A 17 2.21 -9.68 -17.08
C LEU A 17 1.42 -8.70 -16.20
N MET A 18 0.68 -7.78 -16.82
CA MET A 18 -0.15 -6.82 -16.09
C MET A 18 -1.30 -7.50 -15.34
N ALA A 19 -1.83 -8.62 -15.81
CA ALA A 19 -2.82 -9.39 -15.07
C ALA A 19 -2.25 -10.02 -13.79
N GLN A 20 -0.96 -10.36 -13.77
CA GLN A 20 -0.30 -11.00 -12.62
C GLN A 20 0.13 -10.02 -11.52
N VAL A 21 0.18 -8.71 -11.77
CA VAL A 21 0.74 -7.73 -10.84
C VAL A 21 -0.26 -6.64 -10.52
N ALA A 22 -0.53 -6.41 -9.23
CA ALA A 22 -1.24 -5.23 -8.75
C ALA A 22 -0.24 -4.22 -8.19
N PHE A 23 -0.42 -2.94 -8.50
CA PHE A 23 0.40 -1.84 -8.00
C PHE A 23 -0.43 -0.94 -7.10
N VAL A 24 0.18 -0.50 -5.99
CA VAL A 24 -0.32 0.58 -5.14
C VAL A 24 0.82 1.58 -5.00
N PHE A 25 0.62 2.78 -5.53
CA PHE A 25 1.63 3.84 -5.54
C PHE A 25 1.43 4.82 -4.39
N GLN A 26 2.47 5.58 -4.06
CA GLN A 26 2.44 6.65 -3.07
C GLN A 26 1.40 7.74 -3.38
N ASN A 27 1.25 8.09 -4.65
CA ASN A 27 0.37 9.14 -5.13
C ASN A 27 -0.69 8.58 -6.07
N ASP A 28 -1.57 7.74 -5.55
CA ASP A 28 -2.66 7.21 -6.33
C ASP A 28 -3.68 8.29 -6.68
N ARG A 29 -3.83 8.53 -7.99
CA ARG A 29 -4.81 9.48 -8.50
C ARG A 29 -6.12 8.80 -8.82
N LEU A 30 -7.20 9.49 -8.47
CA LEU A 30 -8.55 9.09 -8.87
C LEU A 30 -8.90 9.72 -10.21
N PHE A 31 -9.61 8.96 -11.02
CA PHE A 31 -10.20 9.47 -12.26
C PHE A 31 -11.39 10.38 -11.95
N LYS A 32 -11.68 11.32 -12.84
CA LYS A 32 -12.91 12.14 -12.81
C LYS A 32 -14.11 11.28 -13.20
N ALA A 33 -14.53 10.43 -12.29
CA ALA A 33 -15.57 9.42 -12.45
C ALA A 33 -16.17 9.09 -11.08
N SER A 34 -17.19 8.22 -11.01
CA SER A 34 -17.73 7.78 -9.72
C SER A 34 -16.71 6.95 -8.92
N LEU A 35 -16.94 6.81 -7.61
CA LEU A 35 -16.16 5.90 -6.77
C LEU A 35 -16.23 4.47 -7.32
N LEU A 36 -17.42 4.04 -7.75
CA LEU A 36 -17.65 2.74 -8.39
C LEU A 36 -16.70 2.53 -9.58
N GLU A 37 -16.68 3.47 -10.52
CA GLU A 37 -15.85 3.38 -11.73
C GLU A 37 -14.36 3.48 -11.40
N ASN A 38 -14.00 4.28 -10.43
CA ASN A 38 -12.63 4.35 -9.94
C ASN A 38 -12.13 2.99 -9.45
N ILE A 39 -12.92 2.24 -8.69
CA ILE A 39 -12.56 0.91 -8.21
C ILE A 39 -12.62 -0.10 -9.34
N ARG A 40 -13.71 -0.07 -10.15
CA ARG A 40 -13.93 -0.97 -11.27
C ARG A 40 -12.88 -0.90 -12.37
N ALA A 41 -12.15 0.23 -12.49
CA ALA A 41 -11.08 0.41 -13.47
C ALA A 41 -10.03 -0.71 -13.44
N ALA A 42 -9.80 -1.34 -12.29
CA ALA A 42 -8.87 -2.47 -12.15
C ALA A 42 -9.39 -3.78 -12.79
N ARG A 43 -10.72 -3.93 -12.92
CA ARG A 43 -11.40 -5.08 -13.53
C ARG A 43 -12.72 -4.63 -14.14
N PRO A 44 -12.73 -4.15 -15.41
CA PRO A 44 -13.90 -3.52 -16.03
C PRO A 44 -15.16 -4.41 -16.06
N GLY A 45 -15.02 -5.73 -16.11
CA GLY A 45 -16.12 -6.69 -16.07
C GLY A 45 -16.66 -7.00 -14.66
N ALA A 46 -16.17 -6.35 -13.61
CA ALA A 46 -16.63 -6.61 -12.25
C ALA A 46 -18.06 -6.11 -12.04
N THR A 47 -18.89 -6.93 -11.37
CA THR A 47 -20.24 -6.54 -10.97
C THR A 47 -20.19 -5.49 -9.85
N ARG A 48 -21.29 -4.77 -9.64
CA ARG A 48 -21.42 -3.82 -8.53
C ARG A 48 -21.13 -4.49 -7.19
N ALA A 49 -21.68 -5.67 -6.93
CA ALA A 49 -21.46 -6.40 -5.70
C ALA A 49 -19.98 -6.77 -5.46
N GLN A 50 -19.23 -7.07 -6.53
CA GLN A 50 -17.79 -7.31 -6.41
C GLN A 50 -17.00 -6.03 -6.07
N VAL A 51 -17.42 -4.89 -6.61
CA VAL A 51 -16.84 -3.59 -6.29
C VAL A 51 -17.14 -3.20 -4.84
N GLU A 52 -18.37 -3.40 -4.38
CA GLU A 52 -18.78 -3.18 -2.99
C GLU A 52 -17.97 -4.04 -2.01
N ALA A 53 -17.83 -5.33 -2.31
CA ALA A 53 -17.02 -6.24 -1.50
C ALA A 53 -15.54 -5.81 -1.43
N ALA A 54 -14.97 -5.33 -2.54
CA ALA A 54 -13.60 -4.82 -2.57
C ALA A 54 -13.46 -3.50 -1.79
N ALA A 55 -14.44 -2.60 -1.89
CA ALA A 55 -14.48 -1.36 -1.14
C ALA A 55 -14.58 -1.62 0.37
N HIS A 56 -15.45 -2.54 0.80
CA HIS A 56 -15.56 -2.97 2.19
C HIS A 56 -14.24 -3.57 2.70
N ALA A 57 -13.63 -4.48 1.94
CA ALA A 57 -12.34 -5.08 2.29
C ALA A 57 -11.20 -4.03 2.40
N ALA A 58 -11.28 -2.95 1.64
CA ALA A 58 -10.39 -1.80 1.71
C ALA A 58 -10.76 -0.78 2.78
N GLN A 59 -11.72 -1.09 3.66
CA GLN A 59 -12.16 -0.18 4.75
C GLN A 59 -12.72 1.16 4.22
N CYS A 60 -13.52 1.14 3.15
CA CYS A 60 -14.09 2.34 2.52
C CYS A 60 -15.53 2.63 2.96
N ASP A 61 -16.07 1.95 3.97
CA ASP A 61 -17.50 2.08 4.38
C ASP A 61 -17.84 3.50 4.84
N ASP A 62 -16.95 4.14 5.58
CA ASP A 62 -17.07 5.54 6.02
C ASP A 62 -17.08 6.52 4.83
N ILE A 63 -16.27 6.23 3.78
CA ILE A 63 -16.24 7.05 2.56
C ILE A 63 -17.58 6.94 1.83
N MET A 64 -18.12 5.72 1.72
CA MET A 64 -19.41 5.49 1.05
C MET A 64 -20.56 6.11 1.85
N ALA A 65 -20.53 6.02 3.19
CA ALA A 65 -21.55 6.57 4.07
C ALA A 65 -21.51 8.12 4.15
N LYS A 66 -20.34 8.73 3.86
CA LYS A 66 -20.14 10.19 3.90
C LYS A 66 -20.96 10.93 2.83
N PHE A 67 -21.30 10.27 1.72
CA PHE A 67 -21.96 10.88 0.57
C PHE A 67 -23.32 10.23 0.28
N PRO A 68 -24.36 11.02 -0.08
CA PRO A 68 -25.70 10.50 -0.34
C PRO A 68 -25.76 9.43 -1.45
N ASP A 69 -24.91 9.58 -2.48
CA ASP A 69 -24.88 8.69 -3.63
C ASP A 69 -23.97 7.47 -3.42
N GLY A 70 -23.32 7.34 -2.25
CA GLY A 70 -22.44 6.21 -1.94
C GLY A 70 -21.37 6.00 -3.02
N LEU A 71 -21.31 4.80 -3.60
CA LEU A 71 -20.37 4.47 -4.68
C LEU A 71 -20.60 5.25 -5.99
N ASP A 72 -21.77 5.79 -6.22
CA ASP A 72 -22.09 6.56 -7.43
C ASP A 72 -21.61 8.01 -7.32
N THR A 73 -21.10 8.42 -6.16
CA THR A 73 -20.55 9.75 -5.91
C THR A 73 -19.44 10.09 -6.91
N GLN A 74 -19.58 11.22 -7.60
CA GLN A 74 -18.60 11.69 -8.57
C GLN A 74 -17.40 12.34 -7.88
N VAL A 75 -16.18 12.04 -8.34
CA VAL A 75 -14.91 12.57 -7.82
C VAL A 75 -14.30 13.57 -8.81
N GLY A 76 -13.71 14.64 -8.31
CA GLY A 76 -12.97 15.63 -9.10
C GLY A 76 -13.67 16.97 -9.28
N ALA A 77 -13.31 17.76 -10.30
CA ALA A 77 -13.61 19.18 -10.43
C ALA A 77 -15.11 19.58 -10.38
N LYS A 78 -16.03 18.66 -10.61
CA LYS A 78 -17.49 18.85 -10.49
C LYS A 78 -18.12 17.89 -9.46
N GLY A 79 -17.31 17.27 -8.62
CA GLY A 79 -17.73 16.32 -7.61
C GLY A 79 -17.05 16.58 -6.27
N VAL A 80 -16.93 15.53 -5.46
CA VAL A 80 -16.31 15.61 -4.13
C VAL A 80 -14.79 15.51 -4.21
N TYR A 81 -14.13 16.03 -3.19
CA TYR A 81 -12.71 15.82 -2.96
C TYR A 81 -12.53 14.86 -1.78
N LEU A 82 -11.66 13.88 -1.96
CA LEU A 82 -11.27 12.93 -0.93
C LEU A 82 -9.94 13.36 -0.31
N SER A 83 -9.75 13.03 0.97
CA SER A 83 -8.45 13.17 1.65
C SER A 83 -7.42 12.20 1.06
N GLY A 84 -6.14 12.42 1.34
CA GLY A 84 -5.08 11.51 0.89
C GLY A 84 -5.29 10.06 1.35
N GLY A 85 -5.68 9.86 2.61
CA GLY A 85 -5.99 8.53 3.17
C GLY A 85 -7.23 7.88 2.55
N GLU A 86 -8.27 8.66 2.24
CA GLU A 86 -9.44 8.17 1.51
C GLU A 86 -9.08 7.76 0.07
N CYS A 87 -8.30 8.58 -0.65
CA CYS A 87 -7.80 8.23 -1.98
C CYS A 87 -7.00 6.93 -1.97
N GLN A 88 -6.14 6.77 -0.98
CA GLN A 88 -5.32 5.57 -0.83
C GLN A 88 -6.16 4.32 -0.56
N ARG A 89 -7.21 4.41 0.26
CA ARG A 89 -8.15 3.28 0.48
C ARG A 89 -8.90 2.91 -0.79
N ILE A 90 -9.28 3.86 -1.63
CA ILE A 90 -9.86 3.58 -2.96
C ILE A 90 -8.84 2.88 -3.87
N ALA A 91 -7.57 3.29 -3.83
CA ALA A 91 -6.52 2.60 -4.58
C ALA A 91 -6.29 1.16 -4.08
N LEU A 92 -6.34 0.94 -2.78
CA LEU A 92 -6.31 -0.41 -2.19
C LEU A 92 -7.53 -1.24 -2.63
N ALA A 93 -8.73 -0.65 -2.70
CA ALA A 93 -9.92 -1.32 -3.23
C ALA A 93 -9.73 -1.76 -4.69
N ARG A 94 -9.09 -0.94 -5.53
CA ARG A 94 -8.69 -1.31 -6.90
C ARG A 94 -7.80 -2.55 -6.91
N ALA A 95 -6.76 -2.56 -6.07
CA ALA A 95 -5.80 -3.66 -5.99
C ALA A 95 -6.44 -4.95 -5.46
N ILE A 96 -7.35 -4.85 -4.47
CA ILE A 96 -8.14 -5.97 -3.94
C ILE A 96 -9.07 -6.52 -5.02
N LEU A 97 -9.79 -5.65 -5.74
CA LEU A 97 -10.69 -6.06 -6.83
C LEU A 97 -9.95 -6.75 -7.98
N LYS A 98 -8.74 -6.30 -8.29
CA LYS A 98 -7.87 -6.91 -9.30
C LYS A 98 -7.49 -8.34 -8.94
N ASP A 99 -7.24 -8.59 -7.66
CA ASP A 99 -6.88 -9.89 -7.09
C ASP A 99 -5.69 -10.59 -7.77
N ALA A 100 -4.66 -9.80 -8.12
CA ALA A 100 -3.44 -10.32 -8.72
C ALA A 100 -2.57 -11.06 -7.68
N PRO A 101 -1.85 -12.14 -8.08
CA PRO A 101 -1.01 -12.93 -7.17
C PRO A 101 0.24 -12.22 -6.69
N ILE A 102 0.67 -11.16 -7.38
CA ILE A 102 1.82 -10.33 -7.02
C ILE A 102 1.34 -8.92 -6.71
N VAL A 103 1.75 -8.38 -5.58
CA VAL A 103 1.43 -7.01 -5.16
C VAL A 103 2.73 -6.21 -5.02
N VAL A 104 2.79 -5.07 -5.68
CA VAL A 104 3.89 -4.11 -5.54
C VAL A 104 3.37 -2.88 -4.81
N LEU A 105 3.97 -2.58 -3.65
CA LEU A 105 3.61 -1.46 -2.79
C LEU A 105 4.75 -0.45 -2.81
N ASP A 106 4.48 0.76 -3.26
CA ASP A 106 5.43 1.87 -3.25
C ASP A 106 4.94 2.92 -2.23
N GLU A 107 5.59 2.92 -1.05
CA GLU A 107 5.34 3.86 0.05
C GLU A 107 3.85 4.01 0.45
N ALA A 108 3.12 2.89 0.48
CA ALA A 108 1.67 2.83 0.67
C ALA A 108 1.15 3.33 2.06
N THR A 109 1.99 3.98 2.91
CA THR A 109 1.61 4.38 4.28
C THR A 109 1.98 5.83 4.63
N ALA A 110 2.31 6.69 3.66
CA ALA A 110 3.00 7.96 3.92
C ALA A 110 2.12 9.13 4.44
N PHE A 111 0.80 9.12 4.31
CA PHE A 111 -0.03 10.34 4.39
C PHE A 111 -1.26 10.28 5.29
N ALA A 112 -1.36 9.32 6.20
CA ALA A 112 -2.59 9.21 6.99
C ALA A 112 -2.43 9.80 8.39
N ASP A 113 -3.48 10.48 8.86
CA ASP A 113 -3.70 10.67 10.28
C ASP A 113 -3.85 9.29 10.99
N PRO A 114 -3.73 9.21 12.32
CA PRO A 114 -3.72 7.93 13.05
C PRO A 114 -4.94 7.04 12.78
N GLU A 115 -6.13 7.61 12.54
CA GLU A 115 -7.35 6.85 12.26
C GLU A 115 -7.30 6.22 10.87
N ASN A 116 -6.93 7.00 9.86
CA ASN A 116 -6.74 6.50 8.50
C ASN A 116 -5.57 5.52 8.41
N GLU A 117 -4.50 5.72 9.18
CA GLU A 117 -3.37 4.76 9.22
C GLU A 117 -3.83 3.37 9.64
N ALA A 118 -4.66 3.26 10.70
CA ALA A 118 -5.19 1.98 11.15
C ALA A 118 -6.10 1.30 10.10
N LEU A 119 -6.91 2.09 9.38
CA LEU A 119 -7.76 1.59 8.29
C LEU A 119 -6.92 1.08 7.11
N ILE A 120 -5.91 1.85 6.70
CA ILE A 120 -4.98 1.50 5.62
C ILE A 120 -4.22 0.22 5.96
N GLN A 121 -3.74 0.07 7.20
CA GLN A 121 -3.03 -1.14 7.63
C GLN A 121 -3.93 -2.39 7.55
N ARG A 122 -5.21 -2.29 7.95
CA ARG A 122 -6.16 -3.41 7.80
C ARG A 122 -6.41 -3.74 6.32
N ALA A 123 -6.58 -2.74 5.47
CA ALA A 123 -6.76 -2.93 4.04
C ALA A 123 -5.52 -3.56 3.37
N LEU A 124 -4.32 -3.13 3.76
CA LEU A 124 -3.05 -3.72 3.30
C LEU A 124 -2.91 -5.18 3.75
N ALA A 125 -3.20 -5.50 5.00
CA ALA A 125 -3.16 -6.87 5.49
C ALA A 125 -4.09 -7.77 4.65
N ARG A 126 -5.30 -7.30 4.36
CA ARG A 126 -6.25 -8.03 3.50
C ARG A 126 -5.75 -8.17 2.06
N LEU A 127 -5.16 -7.13 1.48
CA LEU A 127 -4.60 -7.16 0.12
C LEU A 127 -3.46 -8.17 -0.01
N CYS A 128 -2.58 -8.24 1.00
CA CYS A 128 -1.35 -9.04 0.97
C CYS A 128 -1.58 -10.52 1.30
N GLU A 129 -2.75 -10.89 1.81
CA GLU A 129 -3.05 -12.26 2.27
C GLU A 129 -2.86 -13.29 1.16
N GLY A 130 -1.95 -14.26 1.37
CA GLY A 130 -1.67 -15.35 0.43
C GLY A 130 -0.98 -14.93 -0.87
N LYS A 131 -0.38 -13.74 -0.93
CA LYS A 131 0.24 -13.19 -2.15
C LYS A 131 1.74 -12.97 -2.01
N THR A 132 2.42 -12.87 -3.12
CA THR A 132 3.80 -12.39 -3.16
C THR A 132 3.80 -10.86 -3.11
N VAL A 133 4.42 -10.30 -2.08
CA VAL A 133 4.44 -8.84 -1.86
C VAL A 133 5.86 -8.32 -2.04
N LEU A 134 6.02 -7.33 -2.92
CA LEU A 134 7.22 -6.52 -3.04
C LEU A 134 6.91 -5.13 -2.50
N MET A 135 7.58 -4.73 -1.42
CA MET A 135 7.34 -3.44 -0.78
C MET A 135 8.59 -2.57 -0.82
N ILE A 136 8.44 -1.35 -1.30
CA ILE A 136 9.41 -0.28 -1.11
C ILE A 136 8.98 0.49 0.14
N ALA A 137 9.82 0.48 1.17
CA ALA A 137 9.46 1.06 2.46
C ALA A 137 10.37 2.24 2.81
N HIS A 138 9.76 3.35 3.17
CA HIS A 138 10.40 4.51 3.76
C HIS A 138 10.30 4.54 5.30
N ARG A 139 9.44 3.71 5.87
CA ARG A 139 9.33 3.50 7.32
C ARG A 139 9.81 2.09 7.66
N LEU A 140 10.90 1.99 8.39
CA LEU A 140 11.50 0.69 8.75
C LEU A 140 10.56 -0.20 9.57
N SER A 141 9.62 0.40 10.33
CA SER A 141 8.62 -0.37 11.09
C SER A 141 7.70 -1.22 10.21
N THR A 142 7.50 -0.85 8.95
CA THR A 142 6.59 -1.58 8.06
C THR A 142 7.18 -2.87 7.50
N VAL A 143 8.50 -3.03 7.52
CA VAL A 143 9.20 -4.19 6.95
C VAL A 143 9.68 -5.20 7.99
N THR A 144 9.48 -4.94 9.28
CA THR A 144 9.96 -5.84 10.35
C THR A 144 9.37 -7.26 10.26
N GLY A 145 8.15 -7.40 9.72
CA GLY A 145 7.47 -8.67 9.49
C GLY A 145 7.72 -9.31 8.12
N ALA A 146 8.58 -8.73 7.29
CA ALA A 146 8.86 -9.27 5.95
C ALA A 146 9.69 -10.57 6.03
N ASP A 147 9.39 -11.52 5.14
CA ASP A 147 10.16 -12.78 5.03
C ASP A 147 11.60 -12.52 4.60
N VAL A 148 11.82 -11.51 3.77
CA VAL A 148 13.14 -11.10 3.28
C VAL A 148 13.18 -9.58 3.16
N ILE A 149 14.20 -8.97 3.75
CA ILE A 149 14.54 -7.56 3.58
C ILE A 149 15.81 -7.49 2.72
N CYS A 150 15.79 -6.64 1.70
CA CYS A 150 16.94 -6.33 0.87
C CYS A 150 17.34 -4.87 1.10
N VAL A 151 18.55 -4.64 1.57
CA VAL A 151 19.11 -3.30 1.74
C VAL A 151 19.88 -2.93 0.48
N LEU A 152 19.49 -1.81 -0.12
CA LEU A 152 20.13 -1.30 -1.34
C LEU A 152 21.01 -0.09 -0.99
N ASP A 153 22.25 -0.13 -1.48
CA ASP A 153 23.16 1.01 -1.43
C ASP A 153 23.97 1.07 -2.73
N GLY A 154 24.15 2.26 -3.29
CA GLY A 154 24.85 2.49 -4.55
C GLY A 154 24.32 1.64 -5.73
N GLY A 155 22.99 1.33 -5.74
CA GLY A 155 22.35 0.51 -6.79
C GLY A 155 22.62 -0.99 -6.67
N ARG A 156 23.11 -1.47 -5.53
CA ARG A 156 23.40 -2.88 -5.25
C ARG A 156 22.72 -3.33 -3.97
N VAL A 157 22.32 -4.60 -3.91
CA VAL A 157 21.90 -5.23 -2.65
C VAL A 157 23.15 -5.51 -1.82
N VAL A 158 23.29 -4.79 -0.70
CA VAL A 158 24.45 -4.89 0.20
C VAL A 158 24.18 -5.82 1.38
N GLU A 159 22.92 -5.92 1.80
CA GLU A 159 22.50 -6.85 2.86
C GLU A 159 21.18 -7.51 2.47
N ARG A 160 20.98 -8.74 2.94
CA ARG A 160 19.75 -9.51 2.72
C ARG A 160 19.52 -10.45 3.89
N GLY A 161 18.33 -10.46 4.45
CA GLY A 161 17.95 -11.32 5.57
C GLY A 161 16.61 -10.95 6.16
N ARG A 162 16.25 -11.55 7.29
CA ARG A 162 15.12 -11.17 8.12
C ARG A 162 15.51 -10.02 9.05
N HIS A 163 14.50 -9.35 9.60
CA HIS A 163 14.72 -8.21 10.52
C HIS A 163 15.73 -8.54 11.63
N ASP A 164 15.48 -9.61 12.38
CA ASP A 164 16.30 -9.96 13.55
C ASP A 164 17.73 -10.34 13.14
N GLU A 165 17.89 -11.04 12.01
CA GLU A 165 19.20 -11.40 11.46
C GLU A 165 20.01 -10.14 11.08
N LEU A 166 19.38 -9.20 10.39
CA LEU A 166 20.05 -7.98 9.95
C LEU A 166 20.37 -7.04 11.13
N VAL A 167 19.52 -6.99 12.14
CA VAL A 167 19.81 -6.24 13.37
C VAL A 167 20.99 -6.86 14.11
N ALA A 168 21.01 -8.19 14.24
CA ALA A 168 22.10 -8.90 14.91
C ALA A 168 23.45 -8.79 14.15
N ALA A 169 23.41 -8.71 12.82
CA ALA A 169 24.60 -8.54 11.98
C ALA A 169 25.33 -7.20 12.19
N GLY A 170 24.66 -6.18 12.75
CA GLY A 170 25.25 -4.88 13.06
C GLY A 170 25.64 -4.04 11.84
N GLY A 171 25.12 -4.33 10.67
CA GLY A 171 25.45 -3.68 9.41
C GLY A 171 24.68 -2.37 9.15
N LEU A 172 24.49 -2.04 7.87
CA LEU A 172 23.80 -0.82 7.46
C LEU A 172 22.32 -0.82 7.92
N TYR A 173 21.62 -1.96 7.80
CA TYR A 173 20.25 -2.09 8.29
C TYR A 173 20.14 -1.83 9.79
N ALA A 174 21.03 -2.42 10.59
CA ALA A 174 21.04 -2.24 12.04
C ALA A 174 21.27 -0.76 12.43
N LYS A 175 22.17 -0.05 11.71
CA LYS A 175 22.38 1.38 11.88
C LYS A 175 21.12 2.16 11.58
N MET A 176 20.49 1.95 10.41
CA MET A 176 19.24 2.61 10.02
C MET A 176 18.11 2.33 11.03
N TRP A 177 18.02 1.10 11.56
CA TRP A 177 17.04 0.72 12.57
C TRP A 177 17.25 1.44 13.89
N ASN A 178 18.48 1.56 14.35
CA ASN A 178 18.82 2.28 15.58
C ASN A 178 18.54 3.78 15.45
N ASP A 179 18.88 4.39 14.32
CA ASP A 179 18.57 5.80 14.02
C ASP A 179 17.05 6.04 14.01
N TYR A 180 16.30 5.13 13.39
CA TYR A 180 14.84 5.16 13.40
C TYR A 180 14.26 5.08 14.81
N ARG A 181 14.70 4.12 15.62
CA ARG A 181 14.25 3.96 17.02
C ARG A 181 14.52 5.20 17.84
N THR A 182 15.71 5.76 17.74
CA THR A 182 16.10 6.99 18.45
C THR A 182 15.18 8.15 18.06
N SER A 183 14.86 8.31 16.78
CA SER A 183 13.98 9.38 16.29
C SER A 183 12.53 9.24 16.78
N VAL A 184 12.03 8.02 16.91
CA VAL A 184 10.67 7.73 17.44
C VAL A 184 10.61 8.01 18.94
N THR A 185 11.61 7.56 19.72
CA THR A 185 11.69 7.80 21.17
C THR A 185 11.72 9.29 21.48
N TRP A 186 12.54 10.05 20.74
CA TRP A 186 12.66 11.50 20.93
C TRP A 186 11.34 12.26 20.62
N ARG A 187 10.54 11.79 19.67
CA ARG A 187 9.20 12.38 19.40
C ARG A 187 8.23 12.14 20.56
N ILE A 188 8.25 10.97 21.18
CA ILE A 188 7.36 10.61 22.29
C ILE A 188 7.68 11.46 23.52
N GLU A 189 8.96 11.66 23.84
CA GLU A 189 9.40 12.47 24.98
C GLU A 189 9.01 13.95 24.85
N ARG A 190 9.07 14.52 23.62
CA ARG A 190 8.65 15.92 23.38
C ARG A 190 7.13 16.12 23.39
N SER A 191 6.34 15.12 23.01
CA SER A 191 4.88 15.19 23.09
C SER A 191 4.35 15.04 24.53
N GLY A 192 5.11 14.38 25.41
CA GLY A 192 4.75 14.25 26.84
C GLY A 192 5.06 15.49 27.67
N THR A 193 5.88 16.43 27.21
CA THR A 193 6.31 17.62 27.96
C THR A 193 5.40 18.84 27.78
N HIS A 194 4.34 18.76 26.97
CA HIS A 194 3.35 19.82 26.76
C HIS A 194 1.99 19.58 27.43
N ALA A 195 1.88 18.57 28.29
CA ALA A 195 0.69 18.27 29.09
C ALA A 195 0.99 18.43 30.60
N ALA A 196 1.40 19.66 31.00
CA ALA A 196 1.48 20.08 32.40
C ALA A 196 1.13 21.58 32.47
#